data_53c2412421996726d091e01b7a7ac793
#
_entry.id   53c2412421996726d091e01b7a7ac793
#
_cell.length_a   1.000
_cell.length_b   1.000
_cell.length_c   1.000
_cell.angle_alpha   90.00
_cell.angle_beta   90.00
_cell.angle_gamma   90.00
#
_symmetry.space_group_name_H-M   'P 1'
#
loop_
_entity.id
_entity.type
_entity.pdbx_description
1 polymer ?
#
loop_
_entity_poly.entity_id
_entity_poly.type
_entity_poly.pdbx_seq_one_letter_code
_entity_poly.pdbx_strand_id
1 'polypeptide(L)'
;MGIPFWMSNMIGRSVEVIHTLGADHNFNGQWFRDRCFEAGSAPIVFNITGNLVSYSRDVPLFFMYGDTPNEYVQLNIGGGVHMWGRGGQGGWTHSGGDGNGQQGGHCIQNDIGGRLRINNGGVICGGGGGGGGIAYRPHSGANWQDIGGGGGRPFGPGGGGGYSGGAASYDGPGGGYNYGNAHSGQGGDAGANGQNAWYDGGKVLKVGAGGAAGYAVIGSAPTWQNVGAIYGPRV
;
A
#
# COMPACT_ATOMS: atom_id res chain seq x y z
N MET A 1 10.21 5.28 -60.19
CA MET A 1 10.82 4.12 -59.49
C MET A 1 10.05 3.91 -58.22
N GLY A 2 9.25 2.84 -58.14
CA GLY A 2 8.48 2.53 -56.92
C GLY A 2 9.36 1.79 -55.93
N ILE A 3 9.28 2.15 -54.64
CA ILE A 3 9.95 1.44 -53.55
C ILE A 3 9.37 0.03 -53.51
N PRO A 4 10.17 -1.07 -53.48
CA PRO A 4 9.62 -2.42 -53.43
C PRO A 4 8.78 -2.65 -52.21
N PHE A 5 7.60 -3.26 -52.35
CA PHE A 5 6.58 -3.51 -51.34
C PHE A 5 7.11 -4.25 -50.07
N TRP A 6 8.20 -4.99 -50.17
CA TRP A 6 8.82 -5.69 -49.04
C TRP A 6 9.66 -4.79 -48.11
N MET A 7 10.00 -3.55 -48.50
CA MET A 7 10.67 -2.58 -47.64
C MET A 7 9.75 -1.88 -46.68
N SER A 8 8.44 -1.91 -46.87
CA SER A 8 7.46 -1.25 -45.97
C SER A 8 7.17 -2.05 -44.68
N ASN A 9 7.62 -3.29 -44.56
CA ASN A 9 7.39 -4.13 -43.37
C ASN A 9 8.57 -4.13 -42.36
N MET A 10 9.57 -3.30 -42.57
CA MET A 10 10.62 -3.01 -41.59
C MET A 10 10.32 -1.70 -40.81
N ILE A 11 9.08 -1.39 -40.56
CA ILE A 11 8.74 -0.38 -39.55
C ILE A 11 9.08 -1.05 -38.21
N GLY A 12 10.24 -0.67 -37.68
CA GLY A 12 10.88 -1.33 -36.58
C GLY A 12 9.93 -1.50 -35.38
N ARG A 13 9.82 -2.71 -34.88
CA ARG A 13 9.36 -2.93 -33.53
C ARG A 13 10.23 -2.05 -32.64
N SER A 14 9.61 -1.16 -31.86
CA SER A 14 10.33 -0.37 -30.86
C SER A 14 11.06 -1.36 -29.95
N VAL A 15 12.35 -1.13 -29.75
CA VAL A 15 13.16 -1.97 -28.84
C VAL A 15 12.65 -1.75 -27.43
N GLU A 16 12.44 -2.83 -26.70
CA GLU A 16 12.04 -2.74 -25.28
C GLU A 16 13.11 -2.02 -24.45
N VAL A 17 12.69 -1.07 -23.62
CA VAL A 17 13.54 -0.42 -22.62
C VAL A 17 13.43 -1.22 -21.32
N ILE A 18 14.56 -1.69 -20.79
CA ILE A 18 14.56 -2.59 -19.63
C ILE A 18 15.25 -1.92 -18.45
N HIS A 19 14.57 -1.92 -17.29
CA HIS A 19 15.13 -1.48 -16.02
C HIS A 19 15.06 -2.61 -14.99
N THR A 20 16.09 -2.70 -14.14
CA THR A 20 16.13 -3.65 -13.02
C THR A 20 16.26 -2.91 -11.70
N LEU A 21 15.40 -3.25 -10.72
CA LEU A 21 15.36 -2.64 -9.41
C LEU A 21 15.64 -3.68 -8.33
N GLY A 22 16.53 -3.30 -7.40
CA GLY A 22 16.76 -4.01 -6.15
C GLY A 22 15.79 -3.58 -5.04
N ALA A 23 16.12 -3.93 -3.78
CA ALA A 23 15.29 -3.60 -2.64
C ALA A 23 15.34 -2.12 -2.26
N ASP A 24 14.17 -1.53 -1.97
CA ASP A 24 14.00 -0.21 -1.39
C ASP A 24 12.71 -0.15 -0.56
N HIS A 25 12.84 0.06 0.75
CA HIS A 25 11.70 0.13 1.66
C HIS A 25 11.13 1.56 1.83
N ASN A 26 11.61 2.50 1.03
CA ASN A 26 11.11 3.89 1.00
C ASN A 26 11.01 4.41 -0.44
N PHE A 27 10.55 3.53 -1.34
CA PHE A 27 10.59 3.74 -2.78
C PHE A 27 9.55 4.78 -3.24
N ASN A 28 9.99 5.73 -4.07
CA ASN A 28 9.11 6.69 -4.72
C ASN A 28 8.64 6.16 -6.08
N GLY A 29 7.37 5.76 -6.18
CA GLY A 29 6.76 5.21 -7.39
C GLY A 29 6.76 6.17 -8.60
N GLN A 30 6.97 7.49 -8.39
CA GLN A 30 7.11 8.45 -9.50
C GLN A 30 8.26 8.06 -10.44
N TRP A 31 9.29 7.41 -9.92
CA TRP A 31 10.40 6.91 -10.71
C TRP A 31 9.95 6.02 -11.89
N PHE A 32 8.95 5.16 -11.69
CA PHE A 32 8.44 4.31 -12.78
C PHE A 32 7.84 5.14 -13.91
N ARG A 33 7.07 6.18 -13.56
CA ARG A 33 6.47 7.08 -14.55
C ARG A 33 7.54 7.85 -15.32
N ASP A 34 8.54 8.38 -14.63
CA ASP A 34 9.63 9.13 -15.25
C ASP A 34 10.33 8.27 -16.31
N ARG A 35 10.62 7.00 -15.99
CA ARG A 35 11.21 6.05 -16.96
C ARG A 35 10.26 5.76 -18.13
N CYS A 36 8.95 5.67 -17.90
CA CYS A 36 7.97 5.49 -18.97
C CYS A 36 7.99 6.68 -19.95
N PHE A 37 8.00 7.90 -19.43
CA PHE A 37 8.03 9.10 -20.27
C PHE A 37 9.38 9.26 -21.03
N GLU A 38 10.49 8.89 -20.41
CA GLU A 38 11.80 8.87 -21.08
C GLU A 38 11.87 7.85 -22.23
N ALA A 39 11.22 6.69 -22.06
CA ALA A 39 11.14 5.68 -23.11
C ALA A 39 10.20 6.07 -24.26
N GLY A 40 9.34 7.09 -24.07
CA GLY A 40 8.36 7.52 -25.06
C GLY A 40 7.36 6.42 -25.41
N SER A 41 7.10 6.18 -26.70
CA SER A 41 6.16 5.14 -27.13
C SER A 41 6.75 3.71 -27.07
N ALA A 42 8.05 3.55 -26.81
CA ALA A 42 8.67 2.23 -26.74
C ALA A 42 8.08 1.40 -25.60
N PRO A 43 7.92 0.07 -25.75
CA PRO A 43 7.59 -0.82 -24.65
C PRO A 43 8.64 -0.73 -23.55
N ILE A 44 8.20 -0.82 -22.29
CA ILE A 44 9.11 -0.75 -21.14
C ILE A 44 8.89 -1.94 -20.21
N VAL A 45 9.98 -2.48 -19.70
CA VAL A 45 10.02 -3.65 -18.81
C VAL A 45 10.73 -3.29 -17.52
N PHE A 46 10.06 -3.50 -16.40
CA PHE A 46 10.62 -3.36 -15.05
C PHE A 46 10.81 -4.73 -14.41
N ASN A 47 12.07 -5.12 -14.16
CA ASN A 47 12.42 -6.33 -13.44
C ASN A 47 12.65 -5.98 -11.96
N ILE A 48 11.77 -6.45 -11.08
CA ILE A 48 11.85 -6.21 -9.64
C ILE A 48 12.51 -7.43 -9.00
N THR A 49 13.72 -7.24 -8.51
CA THR A 49 14.58 -8.30 -7.94
C THR A 49 14.75 -8.19 -6.42
N GLY A 50 14.22 -7.14 -5.79
CA GLY A 50 14.24 -6.93 -4.35
C GLY A 50 12.95 -6.31 -3.84
N ASN A 51 12.73 -6.37 -2.53
CA ASN A 51 11.51 -5.90 -1.90
C ASN A 51 11.34 -4.39 -2.02
N LEU A 52 10.18 -3.95 -2.49
CA LEU A 52 9.83 -2.54 -2.60
C LEU A 52 8.65 -2.20 -1.68
N VAL A 53 8.78 -1.10 -0.94
CA VAL A 53 7.70 -0.52 -0.13
C VAL A 53 7.53 0.94 -0.49
N SER A 54 6.28 1.38 -0.71
CA SER A 54 6.00 2.80 -0.97
C SER A 54 6.53 3.70 0.17
N TYR A 55 7.10 4.85 -0.18
CA TYR A 55 7.56 5.84 0.78
C TYR A 55 6.40 6.50 1.54
N SER A 56 5.18 6.45 1.00
CA SER A 56 3.98 7.05 1.57
C SER A 56 2.78 6.10 1.42
N ARG A 57 1.85 6.15 2.37
CA ARG A 57 0.56 5.45 2.24
C ARG A 57 -0.38 6.14 1.24
N ASP A 58 -0.19 7.44 1.02
CA ASP A 58 -1.05 8.25 0.16
C ASP A 58 -0.64 8.19 -1.31
N VAL A 59 0.49 7.54 -1.61
CA VAL A 59 1.02 7.35 -2.97
C VAL A 59 1.19 5.86 -3.23
N PRO A 60 0.57 5.30 -4.27
CA PRO A 60 0.79 3.90 -4.64
C PRO A 60 2.26 3.62 -4.92
N LEU A 61 2.72 2.41 -4.61
CA LEU A 61 4.09 2.00 -4.91
C LEU A 61 4.39 2.06 -6.41
N PHE A 62 3.44 1.62 -7.22
CA PHE A 62 3.50 1.63 -8.68
C PHE A 62 2.21 2.25 -9.23
N PHE A 63 2.32 3.23 -10.12
CA PHE A 63 1.13 3.85 -10.71
C PHE A 63 1.36 4.28 -12.15
N MET A 64 0.38 3.96 -13.01
CA MET A 64 0.34 4.32 -14.42
C MET A 64 -1.00 4.96 -14.73
N TYR A 65 -0.99 6.20 -15.19
CA TYR A 65 -2.18 6.95 -15.59
C TYR A 65 -2.41 6.86 -17.10
N GLY A 66 -3.58 7.26 -17.56
CA GLY A 66 -4.00 7.18 -18.97
C GLY A 66 -3.08 7.89 -19.96
N ASP A 67 -2.28 8.86 -19.48
CA ASP A 67 -1.29 9.61 -20.26
C ASP A 67 0.05 8.88 -20.48
N THR A 68 0.23 7.68 -19.91
CA THR A 68 1.43 6.86 -20.09
C THR A 68 1.62 6.54 -21.58
N PRO A 69 2.75 6.93 -22.21
CA PRO A 69 2.88 6.92 -23.67
C PRO A 69 3.22 5.55 -24.25
N ASN A 70 3.74 4.63 -23.44
CA ASN A 70 4.31 3.35 -23.87
C ASN A 70 3.27 2.44 -24.54
N GLU A 71 3.69 1.66 -25.55
CA GLU A 71 2.87 0.62 -26.18
C GLU A 71 2.34 -0.36 -25.13
N TYR A 72 3.20 -0.79 -24.22
CA TYR A 72 2.87 -1.51 -22.99
C TYR A 72 3.92 -1.26 -21.90
N VAL A 73 3.52 -1.52 -20.66
CA VAL A 73 4.38 -1.54 -19.48
C VAL A 73 4.37 -2.95 -18.92
N GLN A 74 5.52 -3.61 -18.85
CA GLN A 74 5.67 -4.95 -18.29
C GLN A 74 6.29 -4.85 -16.91
N LEU A 75 5.66 -5.51 -15.91
CA LEU A 75 6.16 -5.63 -14.55
C LEU A 75 6.48 -7.10 -14.25
N ASN A 76 7.76 -7.42 -14.11
CA ASN A 76 8.24 -8.75 -13.72
C ASN A 76 8.67 -8.70 -12.26
N ILE A 77 8.00 -9.47 -11.40
CA ILE A 77 8.29 -9.57 -9.97
C ILE A 77 8.93 -10.92 -9.70
N GLY A 78 10.16 -10.91 -9.19
CA GLY A 78 10.94 -12.11 -8.92
C GLY A 78 10.34 -12.99 -7.82
N GLY A 79 10.68 -14.28 -7.81
CA GLY A 79 10.28 -15.20 -6.74
C GLY A 79 10.78 -14.72 -5.37
N GLY A 80 9.91 -14.73 -4.36
CA GLY A 80 10.23 -14.24 -3.01
C GLY A 80 10.31 -12.72 -2.85
N VAL A 81 10.09 -11.95 -3.92
CA VAL A 81 10.08 -10.48 -3.89
C VAL A 81 8.71 -9.97 -3.48
N HIS A 82 8.68 -8.95 -2.64
CA HIS A 82 7.47 -8.30 -2.17
C HIS A 82 7.36 -6.86 -2.71
N MET A 83 6.23 -6.54 -3.32
CA MET A 83 5.81 -5.18 -3.65
C MET A 83 4.65 -4.77 -2.74
N TRP A 84 4.86 -3.74 -1.91
CA TRP A 84 3.90 -3.36 -0.88
C TRP A 84 3.53 -1.88 -0.89
N GLY A 85 2.23 -1.59 -0.75
CA GLY A 85 1.74 -0.30 -0.25
C GLY A 85 2.19 -0.10 1.20
N ARG A 86 2.32 1.15 1.66
CA ARG A 86 2.71 1.45 3.04
C ARG A 86 1.51 1.29 3.99
N GLY A 87 1.75 0.86 5.22
CA GLY A 87 0.71 0.68 6.23
C GLY A 87 0.05 1.98 6.69
N GLY A 88 -1.22 1.90 7.09
CA GLY A 88 -1.99 3.00 7.66
C GLY A 88 -1.56 3.37 9.07
N GLN A 89 -1.78 4.61 9.47
CA GLN A 89 -1.53 5.07 10.84
C GLN A 89 -2.59 4.56 11.79
N GLY A 90 -2.22 4.20 13.02
CA GLY A 90 -3.14 3.90 14.11
C GLY A 90 -3.99 5.09 14.48
N GLY A 91 -5.24 4.84 14.91
CA GLY A 91 -6.18 5.86 15.33
C GLY A 91 -5.73 6.57 16.61
N TRP A 92 -6.10 7.82 16.76
CA TRP A 92 -5.84 8.65 17.93
C TRP A 92 -7.10 9.39 18.35
N THR A 93 -7.26 9.64 19.65
CA THR A 93 -8.44 10.33 20.19
C THR A 93 -8.10 11.68 20.83
N HIS A 94 -6.82 11.94 21.06
CA HIS A 94 -6.34 13.20 21.65
C HIS A 94 -6.54 14.39 20.69
N SER A 95 -6.80 15.57 21.25
CA SER A 95 -6.96 16.83 20.48
C SER A 95 -8.05 16.80 19.38
N GLY A 96 -9.14 16.04 19.61
CA GLY A 96 -10.27 16.00 18.68
C GLY A 96 -10.18 14.95 17.58
N GLY A 97 -9.15 14.09 17.58
CA GLY A 97 -9.06 12.93 16.70
C GLY A 97 -10.31 12.06 16.76
N ASP A 98 -10.72 11.44 15.65
CA ASP A 98 -11.93 10.61 15.56
C ASP A 98 -11.74 9.19 16.13
N GLY A 99 -10.50 8.83 16.44
CA GLY A 99 -10.13 7.51 16.96
C GLY A 99 -9.94 6.46 15.87
N ASN A 100 -10.32 6.72 14.62
CA ASN A 100 -10.26 5.73 13.57
C ASN A 100 -8.83 5.52 13.09
N GLY A 101 -8.46 4.26 12.88
CA GLY A 101 -7.26 3.90 12.14
C GLY A 101 -7.37 4.32 10.68
N GLN A 102 -6.24 4.66 10.08
CA GLN A 102 -6.21 5.11 8.70
C GLN A 102 -6.05 3.93 7.74
N GLN A 103 -6.56 4.08 6.53
CA GLN A 103 -6.41 3.07 5.49
C GLN A 103 -4.93 2.87 5.14
N GLY A 104 -4.55 1.64 4.81
CA GLY A 104 -3.26 1.32 4.22
C GLY A 104 -3.12 1.83 2.79
N GLY A 105 -1.90 2.09 2.35
CA GLY A 105 -1.59 2.54 1.00
C GLY A 105 -1.79 1.46 -0.06
N HIS A 106 -2.11 1.86 -1.28
CA HIS A 106 -2.25 0.95 -2.41
C HIS A 106 -0.87 0.51 -2.94
N CYS A 107 -0.78 -0.71 -3.47
CA CYS A 107 0.44 -1.17 -4.12
C CYS A 107 0.49 -0.72 -5.59
N ILE A 108 -0.48 -1.10 -6.38
CA ILE A 108 -0.54 -0.79 -7.81
C ILE A 108 -1.79 0.01 -8.13
N GLN A 109 -1.64 1.16 -8.81
CA GLN A 109 -2.71 1.86 -9.50
C GLN A 109 -2.52 1.72 -11.01
N ASN A 110 -3.52 1.16 -11.68
CA ASN A 110 -3.50 0.90 -13.12
C ASN A 110 -4.64 1.62 -13.83
N ASP A 111 -4.35 2.69 -14.55
CA ASP A 111 -5.34 3.41 -15.37
C ASP A 111 -5.06 3.23 -16.88
N ILE A 112 -4.13 2.31 -17.25
CA ILE A 112 -3.82 1.97 -18.64
C ILE A 112 -4.40 0.62 -19.09
N GLY A 113 -5.18 -0.03 -18.21
CA GLY A 113 -5.85 -1.29 -18.52
C GLY A 113 -4.88 -2.41 -18.89
N GLY A 114 -5.23 -3.20 -19.89
CA GLY A 114 -4.45 -4.34 -20.35
C GLY A 114 -3.07 -4.00 -20.95
N ARG A 115 -2.74 -2.70 -21.13
CA ARG A 115 -1.38 -2.28 -21.48
C ARG A 115 -0.38 -2.50 -20.33
N LEU A 116 -0.87 -2.53 -19.07
CA LEU A 116 -0.08 -3.04 -17.95
C LEU A 116 -0.10 -4.57 -17.98
N ARG A 117 1.07 -5.18 -18.13
CA ARG A 117 1.28 -6.63 -18.12
C ARG A 117 2.04 -7.00 -16.86
N ILE A 118 1.54 -7.97 -16.09
CA ILE A 118 2.15 -8.37 -14.82
C ILE A 118 2.52 -9.86 -14.85
N ASN A 119 3.81 -10.14 -14.66
CA ASN A 119 4.35 -11.46 -14.39
C ASN A 119 4.81 -11.49 -12.94
N ASN A 120 3.91 -11.91 -12.03
CA ASN A 120 4.18 -11.95 -10.59
C ASN A 120 4.66 -13.34 -10.15
N GLY A 121 5.95 -13.49 -9.94
CA GLY A 121 6.54 -14.66 -9.28
C GLY A 121 6.64 -14.54 -7.76
N GLY A 122 6.35 -13.34 -7.21
CA GLY A 122 6.47 -12.98 -5.79
C GLY A 122 5.13 -12.62 -5.15
N VAL A 123 5.09 -11.48 -4.48
CA VAL A 123 3.93 -10.99 -3.71
C VAL A 123 3.59 -9.55 -4.07
N ILE A 124 2.33 -9.29 -4.43
CA ILE A 124 1.78 -7.94 -4.53
C ILE A 124 0.81 -7.73 -3.37
N CYS A 125 0.97 -6.65 -2.60
CA CYS A 125 0.20 -6.46 -1.40
C CYS A 125 -0.13 -5.00 -1.11
N GLY A 126 -1.38 -4.71 -0.78
CA GLY A 126 -1.74 -3.43 -0.17
C GLY A 126 -1.18 -3.30 1.25
N GLY A 127 -0.95 -2.10 1.72
CA GLY A 127 -0.60 -1.85 3.12
C GLY A 127 -1.74 -2.25 4.07
N GLY A 128 -1.42 -2.72 5.26
CA GLY A 128 -2.40 -2.99 6.31
C GLY A 128 -3.03 -1.70 6.85
N GLY A 129 -4.27 -1.75 7.27
CA GLY A 129 -4.95 -0.63 7.93
C GLY A 129 -4.41 -0.38 9.35
N GLY A 130 -4.47 0.86 9.83
CA GLY A 130 -4.16 1.17 11.22
C GLY A 130 -5.25 0.67 12.19
N GLY A 131 -4.90 0.30 13.41
CA GLY A 131 -5.85 -0.06 14.46
C GLY A 131 -6.59 1.15 15.02
N GLY A 132 -7.80 0.97 15.56
CA GLY A 132 -8.58 2.03 16.20
C GLY A 132 -8.02 2.46 17.55
N GLY A 133 -8.09 3.76 17.87
CA GLY A 133 -7.78 4.31 19.18
C GLY A 133 -9.02 4.43 20.08
N ILE A 134 -8.84 4.67 21.37
CA ILE A 134 -9.94 4.80 22.33
C ILE A 134 -9.69 5.93 23.32
N ALA A 135 -10.77 6.73 23.60
CA ALA A 135 -10.83 7.65 24.73
C ALA A 135 -11.85 7.18 25.76
N TYR A 136 -11.47 7.05 27.01
CA TYR A 136 -12.30 6.54 28.07
C TYR A 136 -12.01 7.21 29.41
N ARG A 137 -12.89 6.99 30.40
CA ARG A 137 -12.71 7.43 31.78
C ARG A 137 -12.76 6.21 32.71
N PRO A 138 -11.65 5.87 33.41
CA PRO A 138 -11.56 4.64 34.20
C PRO A 138 -12.62 4.57 35.35
N HIS A 139 -12.96 5.70 35.94
CA HIS A 139 -14.01 5.81 36.96
C HIS A 139 -14.60 7.24 37.03
N SER A 140 -15.73 7.41 37.71
CA SER A 140 -16.33 8.72 37.91
C SER A 140 -15.35 9.67 38.64
N GLY A 141 -15.14 10.87 38.07
CA GLY A 141 -14.17 11.86 38.57
C GLY A 141 -12.72 11.72 38.06
N ALA A 142 -12.37 10.62 37.42
CA ALA A 142 -11.05 10.50 36.80
C ALA A 142 -10.93 11.40 35.54
N ASN A 143 -9.72 11.75 35.17
CA ASN A 143 -9.45 12.39 33.87
C ASN A 143 -9.68 11.41 32.73
N TRP A 144 -9.98 11.95 31.53
CA TRP A 144 -10.01 11.19 30.30
C TRP A 144 -8.62 10.63 29.98
N GLN A 145 -8.59 9.39 29.53
CA GLN A 145 -7.41 8.70 29.06
C GLN A 145 -7.55 8.43 27.57
N ASP A 146 -6.48 8.69 26.81
CA ASP A 146 -6.41 8.46 25.38
C ASP A 146 -5.41 7.35 25.09
N ILE A 147 -5.85 6.35 24.33
CA ILE A 147 -5.01 5.23 23.91
C ILE A 147 -5.00 5.18 22.38
N GLY A 148 -3.81 5.25 21.79
CA GLY A 148 -3.61 5.14 20.33
C GLY A 148 -3.67 3.71 19.84
N GLY A 149 -4.18 3.51 18.63
CA GLY A 149 -4.15 2.23 17.90
C GLY A 149 -2.79 1.90 17.30
N GLY A 150 -2.55 0.63 17.01
CA GLY A 150 -1.33 0.16 16.34
C GLY A 150 -1.25 0.58 14.86
N GLY A 151 -0.05 0.78 14.31
CA GLY A 151 0.16 1.04 12.88
C GLY A 151 -0.02 -0.21 12.04
N GLY A 152 -0.52 -0.06 10.79
CA GLY A 152 -0.61 -1.15 9.82
C GLY A 152 0.74 -1.51 9.21
N ARG A 153 0.94 -2.77 8.85
CA ARG A 153 2.16 -3.26 8.17
C ARG A 153 2.15 -2.94 6.67
N PRO A 154 3.29 -2.60 6.04
CA PRO A 154 4.58 -2.28 6.66
C PRO A 154 4.68 -0.81 7.07
N PHE A 155 5.44 -0.53 8.13
CA PHE A 155 5.89 0.82 8.54
C PHE A 155 4.79 1.84 8.84
N GLY A 156 3.53 1.43 9.08
CA GLY A 156 2.49 2.35 9.54
C GLY A 156 2.83 2.90 10.94
N PRO A 157 2.74 4.22 11.17
CA PRO A 157 2.96 4.80 12.50
C PRO A 157 1.85 4.40 13.45
N GLY A 158 2.18 4.24 14.73
CA GLY A 158 1.17 4.08 15.78
C GLY A 158 0.37 5.37 16.01
N GLY A 159 -0.83 5.24 16.55
CA GLY A 159 -1.66 6.36 16.97
C GLY A 159 -1.09 7.03 18.22
N GLY A 160 -1.16 8.37 18.28
CA GLY A 160 -0.78 9.15 19.47
C GLY A 160 -1.84 9.10 20.56
N GLY A 161 -1.47 9.52 21.77
CA GLY A 161 -2.34 9.61 22.95
C GLY A 161 -1.52 9.65 24.21
N GLY A 162 -2.19 9.66 25.37
CA GLY A 162 -1.51 9.47 26.67
C GLY A 162 -0.78 8.11 26.73
N TYR A 163 -1.34 7.14 26.00
CA TYR A 163 -0.71 5.85 25.72
C TYR A 163 -0.71 5.63 24.21
N SER A 164 0.46 5.66 23.62
CA SER A 164 0.61 5.51 22.15
C SER A 164 0.53 4.05 21.75
N GLY A 165 -0.13 3.77 20.62
CA GLY A 165 -0.06 2.48 19.95
C GLY A 165 1.33 2.24 19.35
N GLY A 166 1.70 0.98 19.14
CA GLY A 166 2.97 0.60 18.54
C GLY A 166 3.02 0.96 17.04
N ALA A 167 4.19 1.41 16.56
CA ALA A 167 4.42 1.50 15.13
C ALA A 167 4.64 0.09 14.54
N ALA A 168 4.24 -0.10 13.28
CA ALA A 168 4.52 -1.32 12.54
C ALA A 168 5.97 -1.36 12.06
N SER A 169 6.50 -2.57 11.91
CA SER A 169 7.77 -2.85 11.25
C SER A 169 7.55 -3.39 9.83
N TYR A 170 8.64 -3.79 9.18
CA TYR A 170 8.55 -4.59 7.97
C TYR A 170 7.94 -5.97 8.25
N ASP A 171 8.24 -6.57 9.39
CA ASP A 171 7.91 -7.96 9.72
C ASP A 171 6.58 -8.15 10.45
N GLY A 172 5.98 -7.07 10.98
CA GLY A 172 4.72 -7.18 11.70
C GLY A 172 3.98 -5.86 11.89
N PRO A 173 2.65 -5.93 12.10
CA PRO A 173 1.85 -4.77 12.42
C PRO A 173 2.17 -4.23 13.83
N GLY A 174 1.88 -2.95 14.05
CA GLY A 174 2.01 -2.32 15.35
C GLY A 174 0.96 -2.83 16.33
N GLY A 175 1.36 -3.11 17.56
CA GLY A 175 0.46 -3.55 18.63
C GLY A 175 -0.50 -2.44 19.07
N GLY A 176 -1.74 -2.79 19.40
CA GLY A 176 -2.60 -1.97 20.23
C GLY A 176 -2.11 -1.94 21.67
N TYR A 177 -2.64 -1.01 22.45
CA TYR A 177 -2.32 -0.87 23.86
C TYR A 177 -3.56 -1.19 24.73
N ASN A 178 -3.35 -1.92 25.82
CA ASN A 178 -4.40 -2.30 26.76
C ASN A 178 -4.18 -1.61 28.10
N TYR A 179 -5.18 -0.93 28.62
CA TYR A 179 -5.15 -0.32 29.94
C TYR A 179 -6.47 -0.50 30.67
N GLY A 180 -6.47 -1.33 31.72
CA GLY A 180 -7.70 -1.73 32.41
C GLY A 180 -8.68 -2.40 31.43
N ASN A 181 -9.90 -1.85 31.34
CA ASN A 181 -10.95 -2.35 30.46
C ASN A 181 -10.95 -1.71 29.05
N ALA A 182 -9.97 -0.86 28.74
CA ALA A 182 -9.87 -0.17 27.46
C ALA A 182 -8.79 -0.80 26.60
N HIS A 183 -9.13 -1.11 25.38
CA HIS A 183 -8.28 -1.82 24.44
C HIS A 183 -8.27 -1.09 23.10
N SER A 184 -7.12 -0.57 22.69
CA SER A 184 -6.98 -0.04 21.33
C SER A 184 -6.73 -1.19 20.34
N GLY A 185 -7.12 -0.97 19.08
CA GLY A 185 -6.96 -1.95 18.01
C GLY A 185 -5.49 -2.13 17.61
N GLN A 186 -5.13 -3.35 17.28
CA GLN A 186 -3.86 -3.66 16.61
C GLN A 186 -3.94 -3.22 15.15
N GLY A 187 -2.83 -2.80 14.56
CA GLY A 187 -2.72 -2.59 13.11
C GLY A 187 -2.95 -3.88 12.34
N GLY A 188 -3.43 -3.74 11.09
CA GLY A 188 -3.59 -4.86 10.18
C GLY A 188 -2.24 -5.36 9.65
N ASP A 189 -2.14 -6.64 9.36
CA ASP A 189 -1.06 -7.20 8.56
C ASP A 189 -1.19 -6.73 7.09
N ALA A 190 -0.22 -7.01 6.28
CA ALA A 190 -0.20 -6.63 4.87
C ALA A 190 -1.47 -7.13 4.16
N GLY A 191 -2.20 -6.22 3.51
CA GLY A 191 -3.47 -6.52 2.86
C GLY A 191 -4.66 -6.81 3.78
N ALA A 192 -4.52 -6.60 5.11
CA ALA A 192 -5.58 -6.82 6.10
C ALA A 192 -6.03 -5.51 6.76
N ASN A 193 -7.29 -5.45 7.20
CA ASN A 193 -7.81 -4.33 7.97
C ASN A 193 -7.18 -4.28 9.36
N GLY A 194 -7.06 -3.07 9.93
CA GLY A 194 -6.76 -2.90 11.34
C GLY A 194 -7.92 -3.36 12.22
N GLN A 195 -7.64 -3.66 13.49
CA GLN A 195 -8.65 -4.04 14.46
C GLN A 195 -9.36 -2.81 15.04
N ASN A 196 -10.64 -2.95 15.36
CA ASN A 196 -11.37 -1.93 16.11
C ASN A 196 -10.84 -1.84 17.55
N ALA A 197 -10.89 -0.65 18.14
CA ALA A 197 -10.81 -0.52 19.59
C ALA A 197 -12.07 -1.09 20.26
N TRP A 198 -11.99 -1.46 21.54
CA TRP A 198 -13.14 -1.94 22.28
C TRP A 198 -13.01 -1.64 23.78
N TYR A 199 -14.12 -1.70 24.53
CA TYR A 199 -14.20 -1.32 25.93
C TYR A 199 -15.12 -2.23 26.74
N ASP A 200 -14.63 -2.70 27.88
CA ASP A 200 -15.34 -3.63 28.79
C ASP A 200 -15.90 -2.94 30.04
N GLY A 201 -16.71 -1.88 29.90
CA GLY A 201 -17.42 -1.24 31.02
C GLY A 201 -16.91 0.16 31.38
N GLY A 202 -17.70 0.90 32.15
CA GLY A 202 -17.43 2.30 32.52
C GLY A 202 -17.92 3.31 31.48
N LYS A 203 -17.35 4.53 31.50
CA LYS A 203 -17.71 5.59 30.54
C LYS A 203 -16.67 5.67 29.44
N VAL A 204 -17.12 5.47 28.21
CA VAL A 204 -16.33 5.69 26.99
C VAL A 204 -16.79 6.99 26.34
N LEU A 205 -15.83 7.79 25.84
CA LEU A 205 -16.12 8.97 25.04
C LEU A 205 -16.08 8.63 23.55
N LYS A 206 -15.09 7.83 23.15
CA LYS A 206 -14.87 7.50 21.76
C LYS A 206 -14.21 6.12 21.62
N VAL A 207 -14.69 5.34 20.67
CA VAL A 207 -14.10 4.05 20.27
C VAL A 207 -13.88 4.11 18.76
N GLY A 208 -12.64 4.02 18.32
CA GLY A 208 -12.28 4.09 16.92
C GLY A 208 -12.37 2.74 16.22
N ALA A 209 -12.78 2.80 14.96
CA ALA A 209 -12.70 1.65 14.05
C ALA A 209 -11.27 1.44 13.54
N GLY A 210 -10.93 0.21 13.18
CA GLY A 210 -9.72 -0.08 12.41
C GLY A 210 -9.83 0.46 10.98
N GLY A 211 -8.71 0.91 10.43
CA GLY A 211 -8.62 1.33 9.04
C GLY A 211 -8.71 0.16 8.07
N ALA A 212 -9.21 0.41 6.87
CA ALA A 212 -9.23 -0.59 5.80
C ALA A 212 -7.82 -0.92 5.31
N ALA A 213 -7.63 -2.11 4.75
CA ALA A 213 -6.44 -2.45 3.98
C ALA A 213 -6.32 -1.57 2.72
N GLY A 214 -5.10 -1.34 2.26
CA GLY A 214 -4.85 -0.84 0.92
C GLY A 214 -5.16 -1.89 -0.15
N TYR A 215 -5.40 -1.42 -1.37
CA TYR A 215 -5.58 -2.33 -2.50
C TYR A 215 -4.23 -2.88 -2.98
N ALA A 216 -4.20 -4.16 -3.32
CA ALA A 216 -3.08 -4.74 -4.06
C ALA A 216 -3.04 -4.16 -5.48
N VAL A 217 -4.21 -4.10 -6.16
CA VAL A 217 -4.36 -3.46 -7.47
C VAL A 217 -5.67 -2.68 -7.49
N ILE A 218 -5.62 -1.39 -7.84
CA ILE A 218 -6.79 -0.51 -8.00
C ILE A 218 -6.79 0.08 -9.43
N GLY A 219 -7.97 0.49 -9.91
CA GLY A 219 -8.18 1.06 -11.26
C GLY A 219 -8.66 0.00 -12.25
N SER A 220 -8.01 -0.13 -13.38
CA SER A 220 -8.37 -1.09 -14.42
C SER A 220 -7.63 -2.41 -14.26
N ALA A 221 -8.24 -3.51 -14.70
CA ALA A 221 -7.60 -4.83 -14.67
C ALA A 221 -6.35 -4.88 -15.58
N PRO A 222 -5.19 -5.35 -15.09
CA PRO A 222 -4.01 -5.57 -15.92
C PRO A 222 -4.13 -6.89 -16.70
N THR A 223 -3.23 -7.09 -17.66
CA THR A 223 -3.01 -8.41 -18.27
C THR A 223 -2.09 -9.25 -17.38
N TRP A 224 -2.63 -10.27 -16.74
CA TRP A 224 -1.85 -11.18 -15.92
C TRP A 224 -1.15 -12.25 -16.79
N GLN A 225 0.17 -12.28 -16.77
CA GLN A 225 0.98 -13.38 -17.34
C GLN A 225 1.21 -14.48 -16.30
N ASN A 226 1.42 -14.07 -15.05
CA ASN A 226 1.42 -14.93 -13.87
C ASN A 226 0.84 -14.12 -12.69
N VAL A 227 0.01 -14.73 -11.87
CA VAL A 227 -0.69 -14.04 -10.77
C VAL A 227 0.14 -14.02 -9.49
N GLY A 228 0.85 -15.10 -9.16
CA GLY A 228 1.60 -15.22 -7.91
C GLY A 228 0.73 -15.04 -6.66
N ALA A 229 1.32 -14.55 -5.58
CA ALA A 229 0.58 -14.24 -4.36
C ALA A 229 0.09 -12.78 -4.37
N ILE A 230 -1.17 -12.57 -3.97
CA ILE A 230 -1.79 -11.24 -3.89
C ILE A 230 -2.55 -11.14 -2.56
N TYR A 231 -2.24 -10.10 -1.76
CA TYR A 231 -2.91 -9.83 -0.49
C TYR A 231 -3.54 -8.44 -0.49
N GLY A 232 -4.82 -8.38 -0.13
CA GLY A 232 -5.64 -7.19 -0.17
C GLY A 232 -6.61 -7.16 -1.36
N PRO A 233 -7.55 -6.19 -1.39
CA PRO A 233 -8.51 -6.05 -2.48
C PRO A 233 -7.82 -5.82 -3.82
N ARG A 234 -8.44 -6.31 -4.90
CA ARG A 234 -7.97 -6.09 -6.29
C ARG A 234 -9.13 -6.00 -7.27
N VAL A 235 -8.91 -5.36 -8.41
CA VAL A 235 -9.73 -5.39 -9.62
C VAL A 235 -9.40 -6.60 -10.49
#